data_487b06ee1d6c1534d48b6495ebca25cc
#
_entry.id   487b06ee1d6c1534d48b6495ebca25cc
#
_cell.length_a   1.000
_cell.length_b   1.000
_cell.length_c   1.000
_cell.angle_alpha   90.00
_cell.angle_beta   90.00
_cell.angle_gamma   90.00
#
_symmetry.space_group_name_H-M   'P 1'
#
loop_
_entity.id
_entity.type
_entity.pdbx_description
1 polymer ?
#
loop_
_entity_poly.entity_id
_entity_poly.type
_entity_poly.pdbx_seq_one_letter_code
_entity_poly.pdbx_strand_id
1 'polypeptide(L)'
;GLGDVYKRQALFPDVLKNMQTEDLEQKKLVYLYLMNYAKTQPELVILAVNTFVKDTEDPNPLVRALAIRTMGCLRAEKIIDYLSVPLDRLLNDESPYVRKTAVLCVAKLFSLKAELAIEGGFVDRVKDMISDNNPMVVANAIAALTDIHEVAQLTDGGRHASFVLNSDVLMKLLVALNECTEWGRIAILHTLATYRSADERESEHICERVMPQFQHANGAVVLGAVKVVLVHMESTGKPEFVQQLVRKMAPPLVTLVTSEPEVQWVALRNINLIL
;
A
#
# COMPACT_ATOMS: atom_id res chain seq x y z
N GLY A 1 2.04 -2.78 32.70
CA GLY A 1 3.33 -3.47 32.94
C GLY A 1 3.37 -4.89 32.40
N LEU A 2 4.52 -5.58 32.48
CA LEU A 2 4.71 -6.97 31.99
C LEU A 2 3.63 -7.94 32.51
N GLY A 3 3.17 -7.79 33.76
CA GLY A 3 2.11 -8.62 34.33
C GLY A 3 0.76 -8.51 33.62
N ASP A 4 0.43 -7.37 33.02
CA ASP A 4 -0.80 -7.18 32.24
C ASP A 4 -0.73 -7.87 30.87
N VAL A 5 0.46 -7.96 30.29
CA VAL A 5 0.67 -8.66 29.01
C VAL A 5 0.46 -10.17 29.19
N TYR A 6 1.01 -10.76 30.25
CA TYR A 6 0.82 -12.18 30.54
C TYR A 6 -0.65 -12.52 30.86
N LYS A 7 -1.35 -11.68 31.62
CA LYS A 7 -2.79 -11.86 31.88
C LYS A 7 -3.62 -11.82 30.59
N ARG A 8 -3.29 -10.91 29.67
CA ARG A 8 -3.97 -10.81 28.37
C ARG A 8 -3.71 -12.01 27.47
N GLN A 9 -2.50 -12.58 27.49
CA GLN A 9 -2.19 -13.81 26.76
C GLN A 9 -2.96 -15.03 27.25
N ALA A 10 -3.25 -15.13 28.55
CA ALA A 10 -4.03 -16.21 29.14
C ALA A 10 -5.49 -16.23 28.65
N LEU A 11 -6.00 -15.11 28.12
CA LEU A 11 -7.36 -14.99 27.56
C LEU A 11 -7.46 -15.55 26.12
N PHE A 12 -6.35 -15.93 25.50
CA PHE A 12 -6.32 -16.33 24.08
C PHE A 12 -7.34 -17.45 23.74
N PRO A 13 -7.47 -18.54 24.51
CA PRO A 13 -8.46 -19.59 24.23
C PRO A 13 -9.91 -19.07 24.32
N ASP A 14 -10.19 -18.15 25.24
CA ASP A 14 -11.53 -17.61 25.41
C ASP A 14 -11.90 -16.61 24.32
N VAL A 15 -10.93 -15.83 23.86
CA VAL A 15 -11.10 -14.94 22.71
C VAL A 15 -11.34 -15.74 21.43
N LEU A 16 -10.63 -16.87 21.22
CA LEU A 16 -10.86 -17.76 20.09
C LEU A 16 -12.30 -18.26 19.98
N LYS A 17 -12.95 -18.54 21.13
CA LYS A 17 -14.36 -18.98 21.14
C LYS A 17 -15.31 -17.93 20.56
N ASN A 18 -14.94 -16.64 20.63
CA ASN A 18 -15.73 -15.54 20.11
C ASN A 18 -15.50 -15.23 18.62
N MET A 19 -14.63 -15.98 17.92
CA MET A 19 -14.40 -15.77 16.46
C MET A 19 -15.66 -16.01 15.61
N GLN A 20 -16.59 -16.84 16.09
CA GLN A 20 -17.81 -17.19 15.34
C GLN A 20 -18.94 -16.16 15.52
N THR A 21 -18.67 -15.04 16.19
CA THR A 21 -19.65 -13.97 16.34
C THR A 21 -20.09 -13.43 14.98
N GLU A 22 -21.38 -13.11 14.84
CA GLU A 22 -21.92 -12.42 13.65
C GLU A 22 -21.78 -10.89 13.75
N ASP A 23 -21.49 -10.37 14.95
CA ASP A 23 -21.24 -8.94 15.15
C ASP A 23 -19.88 -8.54 14.58
N LEU A 24 -19.90 -7.68 13.56
CA LEU A 24 -18.72 -7.22 12.87
C LEU A 24 -17.72 -6.48 13.80
N GLU A 25 -18.21 -5.69 14.74
CA GLU A 25 -17.35 -4.94 15.66
C GLU A 25 -16.64 -5.88 16.64
N GLN A 26 -17.36 -6.85 17.18
CA GLN A 26 -16.75 -7.89 18.01
C GLN A 26 -15.73 -8.70 17.20
N LYS A 27 -16.07 -9.08 15.96
CA LYS A 27 -15.17 -9.83 15.07
C LYS A 27 -13.89 -9.04 14.80
N LYS A 28 -13.96 -7.74 14.55
CA LYS A 28 -12.79 -6.87 14.39
C LYS A 28 -11.87 -6.89 15.62
N LEU A 29 -12.46 -6.79 16.81
CA LEU A 29 -11.70 -6.81 18.07
C LEU A 29 -11.03 -8.17 18.32
N VAL A 30 -11.74 -9.26 18.08
CA VAL A 30 -11.19 -10.62 18.16
C VAL A 30 -10.02 -10.80 17.21
N TYR A 31 -10.17 -10.39 15.95
CA TYR A 31 -9.13 -10.51 14.91
C TYR A 31 -7.92 -9.63 15.22
N LEU A 32 -8.14 -8.42 15.71
CA LEU A 32 -7.06 -7.55 16.16
C LEU A 32 -6.28 -8.17 17.32
N TYR A 33 -6.98 -8.78 18.28
CA TYR A 33 -6.36 -9.49 19.39
C TYR A 33 -5.49 -10.66 18.88
N LEU A 34 -6.02 -11.47 17.96
CA LEU A 34 -5.28 -12.58 17.37
C LEU A 34 -4.03 -12.13 16.63
N MET A 35 -4.10 -11.04 15.84
CA MET A 35 -2.93 -10.46 15.16
C MET A 35 -1.82 -10.05 16.13
N ASN A 36 -2.20 -9.48 17.28
CA ASN A 36 -1.24 -9.00 18.26
C ASN A 36 -0.56 -10.14 19.06
N TYR A 37 -1.28 -11.20 19.32
CA TYR A 37 -0.81 -12.28 20.22
C TYR A 37 -0.48 -13.60 19.50
N ALA A 38 -0.70 -13.71 18.20
CA ALA A 38 -0.44 -14.92 17.40
C ALA A 38 1.00 -15.44 17.54
N LYS A 39 1.97 -14.54 17.59
CA LYS A 39 3.39 -14.92 17.71
C LYS A 39 3.73 -15.64 19.03
N THR A 40 2.95 -15.36 20.08
CA THR A 40 3.18 -15.96 21.41
C THR A 40 2.44 -17.27 21.60
N GLN A 41 1.44 -17.55 20.75
CA GLN A 41 0.57 -18.74 20.82
C GLN A 41 0.34 -19.39 19.45
N PRO A 42 1.41 -19.75 18.69
CA PRO A 42 1.28 -20.21 17.31
C PRO A 42 0.44 -21.49 17.15
N GLU A 43 0.46 -22.38 18.14
CA GLU A 43 -0.33 -23.63 18.13
C GLU A 43 -1.83 -23.35 18.25
N LEU A 44 -2.24 -22.33 19.00
CA LEU A 44 -3.64 -21.96 19.15
C LEU A 44 -4.16 -21.21 17.92
N VAL A 45 -3.30 -20.47 17.23
CA VAL A 45 -3.68 -19.74 16.00
C VAL A 45 -4.11 -20.70 14.89
N ILE A 46 -3.54 -21.90 14.82
CA ILE A 46 -3.94 -22.93 13.85
C ILE A 46 -5.41 -23.29 14.00
N LEU A 47 -5.93 -23.30 15.23
CA LEU A 47 -7.36 -23.59 15.48
C LEU A 47 -8.27 -22.50 14.86
N ALA A 48 -7.75 -21.30 14.63
CA ALA A 48 -8.47 -20.20 14.00
C ALA A 48 -8.52 -20.31 12.46
N VAL A 49 -7.64 -21.09 11.83
CA VAL A 49 -7.49 -21.10 10.36
C VAL A 49 -8.79 -21.46 9.66
N ASN A 50 -9.50 -22.48 10.12
CA ASN A 50 -10.77 -22.90 9.51
C ASN A 50 -11.82 -21.79 9.55
N THR A 51 -11.86 -21.01 10.64
CA THR A 51 -12.78 -19.87 10.75
C THR A 51 -12.36 -18.74 9.83
N PHE A 52 -11.07 -18.44 9.72
CA PHE A 52 -10.58 -17.46 8.74
C PHE A 52 -10.94 -17.84 7.31
N VAL A 53 -10.69 -19.10 6.92
CA VAL A 53 -11.02 -19.58 5.57
C VAL A 53 -12.52 -19.47 5.31
N LYS A 54 -13.37 -19.90 6.27
CA LYS A 54 -14.82 -19.73 6.18
C LYS A 54 -15.23 -18.27 6.01
N ASP A 55 -14.65 -17.37 6.80
CA ASP A 55 -14.96 -15.94 6.75
C ASP A 55 -14.48 -15.25 5.46
N THR A 56 -13.53 -15.86 4.73
CA THR A 56 -13.21 -15.39 3.37
C THR A 56 -14.30 -15.72 2.34
N GLU A 57 -15.32 -16.46 2.70
CA GLU A 57 -16.51 -16.80 1.90
C GLU A 57 -17.79 -16.14 2.41
N ASP A 58 -17.68 -15.30 3.43
CA ASP A 58 -18.83 -14.63 4.03
C ASP A 58 -19.56 -13.74 2.99
N PRO A 59 -20.89 -13.69 3.01
CA PRO A 59 -21.66 -12.80 2.12
C PRO A 59 -21.30 -11.32 2.30
N ASN A 60 -20.86 -10.91 3.52
CA ASN A 60 -20.44 -9.55 3.80
C ASN A 60 -19.00 -9.29 3.33
N PRO A 61 -18.77 -8.38 2.36
CA PRO A 61 -17.42 -8.07 1.87
C PRO A 61 -16.49 -7.50 2.96
N LEU A 62 -17.03 -6.87 4.01
CA LEU A 62 -16.21 -6.39 5.12
C LEU A 62 -15.63 -7.53 5.93
N VAL A 63 -16.36 -8.63 6.10
CA VAL A 63 -15.88 -9.84 6.77
C VAL A 63 -14.83 -10.54 5.90
N ARG A 64 -15.10 -10.70 4.59
CA ARG A 64 -14.12 -11.29 3.66
C ARG A 64 -12.79 -10.52 3.67
N ALA A 65 -12.85 -9.19 3.59
CA ALA A 65 -11.67 -8.34 3.62
C ALA A 65 -10.93 -8.41 4.97
N LEU A 66 -11.68 -8.44 6.08
CA LEU A 66 -11.10 -8.58 7.41
C LEU A 66 -10.37 -9.91 7.57
N ALA A 67 -10.96 -11.01 7.09
CA ALA A 67 -10.37 -12.34 7.15
C ALA A 67 -9.06 -12.42 6.37
N ILE A 68 -9.03 -12.01 5.09
CA ILE A 68 -7.82 -12.07 4.27
C ILE A 68 -6.72 -11.15 4.80
N ARG A 69 -7.08 -9.95 5.26
CA ARG A 69 -6.15 -9.03 5.89
C ARG A 69 -5.49 -9.65 7.12
N THR A 70 -6.30 -10.30 7.97
CA THR A 70 -5.80 -10.93 9.20
C THR A 70 -4.88 -12.08 8.89
N MET A 71 -5.27 -12.98 7.97
CA MET A 71 -4.42 -14.09 7.53
C MET A 71 -3.06 -13.60 7.00
N GLY A 72 -3.03 -12.55 6.18
CA GLY A 72 -1.79 -11.96 5.67
C GLY A 72 -0.95 -11.25 6.74
N CYS A 73 -1.53 -10.84 7.87
CA CYS A 73 -0.80 -10.20 8.98
C CYS A 73 -0.26 -11.22 9.99
N LEU A 74 -0.86 -12.41 10.04
CA LEU A 74 -0.42 -13.50 10.91
C LEU A 74 0.85 -14.12 10.33
N ARG A 75 2.00 -13.76 10.87
CA ARG A 75 3.32 -14.27 10.43
C ARG A 75 3.58 -15.67 10.98
N ALA A 76 2.64 -16.60 10.75
CA ALA A 76 2.76 -17.99 11.15
C ALA A 76 2.84 -18.87 9.89
N GLU A 77 3.95 -19.59 9.72
CA GLU A 77 4.20 -20.42 8.52
C GLU A 77 3.05 -21.35 8.19
N LYS A 78 2.46 -21.98 9.21
CA LYS A 78 1.34 -22.90 9.05
C LYS A 78 0.06 -22.24 8.48
N ILE A 79 -0.11 -20.93 8.60
CA ILE A 79 -1.26 -20.20 8.03
C ILE A 79 -1.02 -19.89 6.56
N ILE A 80 0.23 -19.69 6.18
CA ILE A 80 0.61 -19.36 4.80
C ILE A 80 0.16 -20.46 3.84
N ASP A 81 0.24 -21.71 4.24
CA ASP A 81 -0.16 -22.85 3.42
C ASP A 81 -1.67 -22.87 3.10
N TYR A 82 -2.49 -22.23 3.95
CA TYR A 82 -3.93 -22.08 3.73
C TYR A 82 -4.32 -20.77 3.05
N LEU A 83 -3.37 -19.89 2.77
CA LEU A 83 -3.64 -18.56 2.24
C LEU A 83 -3.88 -18.55 0.73
N SER A 84 -3.24 -19.43 -0.02
CA SER A 84 -3.21 -19.42 -1.48
C SER A 84 -4.61 -19.50 -2.11
N VAL A 85 -5.46 -20.42 -1.67
CA VAL A 85 -6.81 -20.60 -2.23
C VAL A 85 -7.74 -19.41 -1.95
N PRO A 86 -7.86 -18.92 -0.71
CA PRO A 86 -8.61 -17.69 -0.43
C PRO A 86 -8.08 -16.48 -1.21
N LEU A 87 -6.77 -16.32 -1.27
CA LEU A 87 -6.14 -15.17 -1.94
C LEU A 87 -6.45 -15.17 -3.44
N ASP A 88 -6.34 -16.32 -4.10
CA ASP A 88 -6.70 -16.48 -5.51
C ASP A 88 -8.12 -16.02 -5.81
N ARG A 89 -9.08 -16.42 -4.99
CA ARG A 89 -10.48 -16.03 -5.14
C ARG A 89 -10.69 -14.56 -4.86
N LEU A 90 -10.13 -14.02 -3.77
CA LEU A 90 -10.40 -12.66 -3.31
C LEU A 90 -9.69 -11.57 -4.13
N LEU A 91 -8.65 -11.91 -4.89
CA LEU A 91 -8.09 -11.05 -5.91
C LEU A 91 -9.06 -10.78 -7.07
N ASN A 92 -10.04 -11.68 -7.29
CA ASN A 92 -11.10 -11.55 -8.30
C ASN A 92 -12.48 -11.26 -7.68
N ASP A 93 -12.53 -10.84 -6.41
CA ASP A 93 -13.78 -10.56 -5.72
C ASP A 93 -14.58 -9.45 -6.44
N GLU A 94 -15.90 -9.55 -6.41
CA GLU A 94 -16.81 -8.53 -6.96
C GLU A 94 -16.63 -7.16 -6.27
N SER A 95 -16.34 -7.17 -4.95
CA SER A 95 -16.13 -5.97 -4.16
C SER A 95 -14.73 -5.41 -4.33
N PRO A 96 -14.56 -4.16 -4.78
CA PRO A 96 -13.25 -3.52 -4.84
C PRO A 96 -12.60 -3.35 -3.46
N TYR A 97 -13.41 -3.30 -2.40
CA TYR A 97 -12.90 -3.25 -1.03
C TYR A 97 -12.14 -4.53 -0.66
N VAL A 98 -12.63 -5.68 -1.09
CA VAL A 98 -11.96 -6.98 -0.90
C VAL A 98 -10.73 -7.06 -1.78
N ARG A 99 -10.85 -6.75 -3.09
CA ARG A 99 -9.73 -6.79 -4.04
C ARG A 99 -8.54 -5.95 -3.56
N LYS A 100 -8.77 -4.69 -3.16
CA LYS A 100 -7.68 -3.83 -2.66
C LYS A 100 -6.98 -4.39 -1.43
N THR A 101 -7.71 -5.13 -0.58
CA THR A 101 -7.15 -5.74 0.63
C THR A 101 -6.37 -7.00 0.29
N ALA A 102 -6.87 -7.82 -0.63
CA ALA A 102 -6.19 -9.00 -1.14
C ALA A 102 -4.86 -8.67 -1.82
N VAL A 103 -4.82 -7.59 -2.60
CA VAL A 103 -3.60 -7.08 -3.23
C VAL A 103 -2.49 -6.81 -2.21
N LEU A 104 -2.79 -6.10 -1.12
CA LEU A 104 -1.81 -5.84 -0.06
C LEU A 104 -1.39 -7.13 0.68
N CYS A 105 -2.27 -8.14 0.71
CA CYS A 105 -1.94 -9.45 1.26
C CYS A 105 -0.88 -10.16 0.41
N VAL A 106 -0.87 -9.99 -0.92
CA VAL A 106 0.18 -10.54 -1.79
C VAL A 106 1.55 -9.99 -1.43
N ALA A 107 1.69 -8.68 -1.20
CA ALA A 107 2.96 -8.09 -0.79
C ALA A 107 3.47 -8.67 0.55
N LYS A 108 2.55 -8.91 1.49
CA LYS A 108 2.90 -9.57 2.76
C LYS A 108 3.29 -11.03 2.58
N LEU A 109 2.58 -11.76 1.72
CA LEU A 109 2.94 -13.13 1.36
C LEU A 109 4.33 -13.18 0.73
N PHE A 110 4.62 -12.27 -0.19
CA PHE A 110 5.94 -12.17 -0.83
C PHE A 110 7.05 -11.93 0.21
N SER A 111 6.84 -11.05 1.17
CA SER A 111 7.82 -10.79 2.23
C SER A 111 8.07 -11.98 3.19
N LEU A 112 7.14 -12.95 3.24
CA LEU A 112 7.24 -14.14 4.10
C LEU A 112 7.71 -15.37 3.33
N LYS A 113 7.16 -15.61 2.14
CA LYS A 113 7.48 -16.72 1.23
C LYS A 113 7.39 -16.24 -0.22
N ALA A 114 8.46 -15.63 -0.72
CA ALA A 114 8.52 -15.06 -2.07
C ALA A 114 8.25 -16.12 -3.15
N GLU A 115 8.82 -17.33 -3.01
CA GLU A 115 8.62 -18.43 -3.95
C GLU A 115 7.14 -18.77 -4.13
N LEU A 116 6.38 -18.87 -3.04
CA LEU A 116 4.95 -19.17 -3.11
C LEU A 116 4.16 -18.04 -3.81
N ALA A 117 4.54 -16.79 -3.59
CA ALA A 117 3.89 -15.65 -4.25
C ALA A 117 4.16 -15.62 -5.76
N ILE A 118 5.36 -16.06 -6.17
CA ILE A 118 5.78 -16.09 -7.58
C ILE A 118 5.17 -17.32 -8.27
N GLU A 119 5.37 -18.49 -7.71
CA GLU A 119 4.89 -19.76 -8.30
C GLU A 119 3.36 -19.83 -8.37
N GLY A 120 2.68 -19.24 -7.39
CA GLY A 120 1.23 -19.07 -7.39
C GLY A 120 0.70 -18.02 -8.39
N GLY A 121 1.59 -17.33 -9.12
CA GLY A 121 1.21 -16.29 -10.09
C GLY A 121 0.59 -15.03 -9.47
N PHE A 122 0.67 -14.86 -8.15
CA PHE A 122 0.02 -13.75 -7.45
C PHE A 122 0.64 -12.39 -7.78
N VAL A 123 1.96 -12.34 -7.98
CA VAL A 123 2.66 -11.10 -8.35
C VAL A 123 2.20 -10.60 -9.71
N ASP A 124 2.05 -11.48 -10.69
CA ASP A 124 1.60 -11.11 -12.03
C ASP A 124 0.13 -10.65 -12.03
N ARG A 125 -0.71 -11.28 -11.21
CA ARG A 125 -2.09 -10.83 -11.02
C ARG A 125 -2.16 -9.43 -10.40
N VAL A 126 -1.28 -9.09 -9.45
CA VAL A 126 -1.20 -7.74 -8.91
C VAL A 126 -0.79 -6.74 -9.98
N LYS A 127 0.11 -7.10 -10.91
CA LYS A 127 0.45 -6.27 -12.08
C LYS A 127 -0.78 -6.01 -12.96
N ASP A 128 -1.59 -7.04 -13.22
CA ASP A 128 -2.82 -6.89 -14.01
C ASP A 128 -3.85 -5.96 -13.32
N MET A 129 -3.87 -5.95 -11.98
CA MET A 129 -4.78 -5.11 -11.19
C MET A 129 -4.45 -3.61 -11.22
N ILE A 130 -3.34 -3.19 -11.80
CA ILE A 130 -3.10 -1.78 -12.18
C ILE A 130 -4.13 -1.31 -13.22
N SER A 131 -4.77 -2.23 -13.90
CA SER A 131 -5.85 -1.97 -14.87
C SER A 131 -7.25 -2.13 -14.28
N ASP A 132 -7.39 -2.25 -12.98
CA ASP A 132 -8.69 -2.33 -12.31
C ASP A 132 -9.50 -1.05 -12.53
N ASN A 133 -10.82 -1.18 -12.63
CA ASN A 133 -11.72 -0.05 -12.79
C ASN A 133 -11.81 0.84 -11.54
N ASN A 134 -11.41 0.33 -10.38
CA ASN A 134 -11.48 1.08 -9.14
C ASN A 134 -10.12 1.70 -8.78
N PRO A 135 -10.01 3.04 -8.66
CA PRO A 135 -8.75 3.73 -8.41
C PRO A 135 -8.06 3.35 -7.09
N MET A 136 -8.84 2.93 -6.07
CA MET A 136 -8.25 2.45 -4.82
C MET A 136 -7.58 1.08 -4.97
N VAL A 137 -8.09 0.22 -5.84
CA VAL A 137 -7.44 -1.06 -6.16
C VAL A 137 -6.15 -0.80 -6.91
N VAL A 138 -6.18 0.10 -7.91
CA VAL A 138 -4.98 0.53 -8.66
C VAL A 138 -3.91 1.08 -7.71
N ALA A 139 -4.27 1.99 -6.81
CA ALA A 139 -3.34 2.57 -5.85
C ALA A 139 -2.70 1.51 -4.93
N ASN A 140 -3.51 0.56 -4.44
CA ASN A 140 -3.01 -0.52 -3.60
C ASN A 140 -2.15 -1.53 -4.40
N ALA A 141 -2.46 -1.77 -5.67
CA ALA A 141 -1.64 -2.61 -6.54
C ALA A 141 -0.24 -1.99 -6.73
N ILE A 142 -0.18 -0.68 -6.95
CA ILE A 142 1.10 0.03 -7.03
C ILE A 142 1.86 -0.02 -5.72
N ALA A 143 1.20 0.24 -4.58
CA ALA A 143 1.84 0.13 -3.27
C ALA A 143 2.40 -1.27 -3.03
N ALA A 144 1.61 -2.31 -3.32
CA ALA A 144 2.04 -3.70 -3.17
C ALA A 144 3.24 -4.05 -4.07
N LEU A 145 3.24 -3.61 -5.33
CA LEU A 145 4.36 -3.84 -6.26
C LEU A 145 5.63 -3.08 -5.85
N THR A 146 5.49 -1.88 -5.29
CA THR A 146 6.60 -1.13 -4.73
C THR A 146 7.21 -1.86 -3.53
N ASP A 147 6.38 -2.31 -2.59
CA ASP A 147 6.83 -3.10 -1.44
C ASP A 147 7.52 -4.42 -1.89
N ILE A 148 6.94 -5.12 -2.87
CA ILE A 148 7.52 -6.35 -3.45
C ILE A 148 8.88 -6.05 -4.09
N HIS A 149 8.98 -4.96 -4.84
CA HIS A 149 10.23 -4.55 -5.49
C HIS A 149 11.32 -4.24 -4.45
N GLU A 150 11.00 -3.49 -3.41
CA GLU A 150 11.94 -3.16 -2.32
C GLU A 150 12.43 -4.42 -1.61
N VAL A 151 11.53 -5.35 -1.28
CA VAL A 151 11.89 -6.63 -0.65
C VAL A 151 12.77 -7.47 -1.57
N ALA A 152 12.42 -7.58 -2.86
CA ALA A 152 13.20 -8.34 -3.83
C ALA A 152 14.60 -7.76 -4.05
N GLN A 153 14.76 -6.43 -4.05
CA GLN A 153 16.08 -5.78 -4.12
C GLN A 153 16.97 -6.17 -2.93
N LEU A 154 16.39 -6.30 -1.74
CA LEU A 154 17.11 -6.67 -0.52
C LEU A 154 17.47 -8.15 -0.45
N THR A 155 16.66 -9.03 -1.04
CA THR A 155 16.82 -10.49 -0.92
C THR A 155 17.55 -11.12 -2.11
N ASP A 156 17.19 -10.76 -3.35
CA ASP A 156 17.62 -11.46 -4.57
C ASP A 156 18.36 -10.56 -5.58
N GLY A 157 18.69 -9.32 -5.20
CA GLY A 157 19.23 -8.33 -6.15
C GLY A 157 18.25 -8.00 -7.29
N GLY A 158 16.94 -8.16 -7.06
CA GLY A 158 15.89 -7.75 -7.98
C GLY A 158 15.55 -8.74 -9.09
N ARG A 159 16.00 -10.00 -9.04
CA ARG A 159 15.78 -10.98 -10.12
C ARG A 159 14.32 -11.31 -10.40
N HIS A 160 13.46 -11.29 -9.40
CA HIS A 160 12.08 -11.79 -9.50
C HIS A 160 10.99 -10.71 -9.47
N ALA A 161 11.32 -9.46 -9.27
CA ALA A 161 10.34 -8.39 -9.12
C ALA A 161 10.70 -7.14 -9.92
N SER A 162 10.91 -7.28 -11.23
CA SER A 162 10.99 -6.09 -12.09
C SER A 162 9.57 -5.58 -12.36
N PHE A 163 9.09 -4.69 -11.52
CA PHE A 163 8.00 -3.81 -11.88
C PHE A 163 8.60 -2.63 -12.65
N VAL A 164 8.36 -2.63 -13.96
CA VAL A 164 8.76 -1.52 -14.84
C VAL A 164 7.53 -0.68 -15.12
N LEU A 165 7.57 0.56 -14.64
CA LEU A 165 6.59 1.55 -15.01
C LEU A 165 6.78 1.88 -16.51
N ASN A 166 5.74 1.70 -17.30
CA ASN A 166 5.70 2.13 -18.69
C ASN A 166 4.71 3.28 -18.88
N SER A 167 4.71 3.93 -20.05
CA SER A 167 3.84 5.08 -20.32
C SER A 167 2.34 4.77 -20.17
N ASP A 168 1.90 3.55 -20.49
CA ASP A 168 0.49 3.15 -20.33
C ASP A 168 0.08 3.07 -18.86
N VAL A 169 0.92 2.48 -18.02
CA VAL A 169 0.73 2.42 -16.57
C VAL A 169 0.79 3.83 -15.98
N LEU A 170 1.75 4.65 -16.41
CA LEU A 170 1.88 6.05 -16.00
C LEU A 170 0.56 6.81 -16.18
N MET A 171 -0.05 6.71 -17.36
CA MET A 171 -1.31 7.40 -17.64
C MET A 171 -2.44 6.97 -16.71
N LYS A 172 -2.54 5.68 -16.39
CA LYS A 172 -3.52 5.16 -15.42
C LYS A 172 -3.27 5.70 -14.01
N LEU A 173 -2.00 5.79 -13.59
CA LEU A 173 -1.65 6.35 -12.29
C LEU A 173 -1.98 7.83 -12.17
N LEU A 174 -1.72 8.61 -13.22
CA LEU A 174 -2.06 10.03 -13.24
C LEU A 174 -3.57 10.29 -13.20
N VAL A 175 -4.40 9.38 -13.74
CA VAL A 175 -5.85 9.41 -13.58
C VAL A 175 -6.24 9.04 -12.14
N ALA A 176 -5.75 7.90 -11.64
CA ALA A 176 -6.07 7.42 -10.29
C ALA A 176 -5.63 8.39 -9.18
N LEU A 177 -4.57 9.17 -9.40
CA LEU A 177 -4.05 10.16 -8.45
C LEU A 177 -5.11 11.12 -7.94
N ASN A 178 -6.05 11.54 -8.79
CA ASN A 178 -7.09 12.50 -8.41
C ASN A 178 -8.33 11.84 -7.77
N GLU A 179 -8.51 10.55 -7.97
CA GLU A 179 -9.71 9.81 -7.55
C GLU A 179 -9.51 8.99 -6.28
N CYS A 180 -8.26 8.68 -5.92
CA CYS A 180 -7.97 7.86 -4.75
C CYS A 180 -7.88 8.68 -3.45
N THR A 181 -7.89 7.96 -2.33
CA THR A 181 -7.66 8.53 -1.00
C THR A 181 -6.25 9.10 -0.87
N GLU A 182 -5.99 9.92 0.17
CA GLU A 182 -4.67 10.48 0.44
C GLU A 182 -3.55 9.42 0.56
N TRP A 183 -3.84 8.26 1.14
CA TRP A 183 -2.90 7.13 1.21
C TRP A 183 -2.53 6.59 -0.18
N GLY A 184 -3.53 6.46 -1.06
CA GLY A 184 -3.30 6.07 -2.45
C GLY A 184 -2.50 7.12 -3.22
N ARG A 185 -2.78 8.42 -2.99
CA ARG A 185 -2.01 9.53 -3.59
C ARG A 185 -0.54 9.48 -3.18
N ILE A 186 -0.24 9.24 -1.89
CA ILE A 186 1.13 9.12 -1.39
C ILE A 186 1.86 7.96 -2.09
N ALA A 187 1.23 6.78 -2.20
CA ALA A 187 1.82 5.63 -2.88
C ALA A 187 2.10 5.91 -4.37
N ILE A 188 1.13 6.50 -5.08
CA ILE A 188 1.30 6.87 -6.49
C ILE A 188 2.41 7.91 -6.66
N LEU A 189 2.42 8.97 -5.84
CA LEU A 189 3.45 10.01 -5.90
C LEU A 189 4.84 9.45 -5.58
N HIS A 190 4.95 8.51 -4.63
CA HIS A 190 6.21 7.83 -4.35
C HIS A 190 6.72 7.08 -5.58
N THR A 191 5.86 6.33 -6.24
CA THR A 191 6.21 5.60 -7.46
C THR A 191 6.58 6.53 -8.62
N LEU A 192 5.83 7.62 -8.82
CA LEU A 192 6.13 8.64 -9.83
C LEU A 192 7.49 9.32 -9.59
N ALA A 193 7.89 9.49 -8.33
CA ALA A 193 9.19 10.08 -7.99
C ALA A 193 10.38 9.14 -8.28
N THR A 194 10.15 7.85 -8.49
CA THR A 194 11.19 6.88 -8.90
C THR A 194 11.20 6.64 -10.41
N TYR A 195 10.15 7.06 -11.10
CA TYR A 195 10.01 6.90 -12.54
C TYR A 195 10.95 7.85 -13.31
N ARG A 196 11.46 7.39 -14.45
CA ARG A 196 12.20 8.20 -15.41
C ARG A 196 11.36 8.37 -16.66
N SER A 197 10.98 9.60 -16.96
CA SER A 197 10.19 9.94 -18.14
C SER A 197 10.92 9.59 -19.43
N ALA A 198 10.18 9.16 -20.44
CA ALA A 198 10.71 8.77 -21.75
C ALA A 198 11.16 10.00 -22.55
N ASP A 199 10.46 11.13 -22.42
CA ASP A 199 10.74 12.37 -23.14
C ASP A 199 10.32 13.62 -22.34
N GLU A 200 10.62 14.80 -22.93
CA GLU A 200 10.31 16.11 -22.34
C GLU A 200 8.79 16.35 -22.18
N ARG A 201 7.98 15.85 -23.12
CA ARG A 201 6.52 16.01 -23.12
C ARG A 201 5.89 15.19 -22.01
N GLU A 202 6.38 13.98 -21.77
CA GLU A 202 5.93 13.12 -20.67
C GLU A 202 6.27 13.76 -19.34
N SER A 203 7.47 14.34 -19.18
CA SER A 203 7.89 15.09 -18.00
C SER A 203 6.97 16.29 -17.71
N GLU A 204 6.67 17.07 -18.75
CA GLU A 204 5.75 18.21 -18.67
C GLU A 204 4.36 17.74 -18.22
N HIS A 205 3.84 16.69 -18.84
CA HIS A 205 2.53 16.13 -18.49
C HIS A 205 2.46 15.61 -17.05
N ILE A 206 3.51 14.92 -16.57
CA ILE A 206 3.61 14.49 -15.16
C ILE A 206 3.53 15.71 -14.24
N CYS A 207 4.35 16.73 -14.48
CA CYS A 207 4.38 17.94 -13.66
C CYS A 207 3.01 18.63 -13.65
N GLU A 208 2.35 18.81 -14.79
CA GLU A 208 1.03 19.42 -14.88
C GLU A 208 -0.04 18.66 -14.10
N ARG A 209 -0.06 17.33 -14.19
CA ARG A 209 -1.03 16.48 -13.51
C ARG A 209 -0.81 16.39 -12.00
N VAL A 210 0.43 16.57 -11.55
CA VAL A 210 0.79 16.52 -10.12
C VAL A 210 0.62 17.87 -9.44
N MET A 211 0.77 18.98 -10.15
CA MET A 211 0.65 20.34 -9.58
C MET A 211 -0.59 20.59 -8.70
N PRO A 212 -1.80 20.11 -9.03
CA PRO A 212 -2.97 20.30 -8.16
C PRO A 212 -2.79 19.77 -6.74
N GLN A 213 -1.90 18.79 -6.54
CA GLN A 213 -1.63 18.18 -5.23
C GLN A 213 -0.85 19.13 -4.30
N PHE A 214 -0.29 20.23 -4.79
CA PHE A 214 0.32 21.29 -3.95
C PHE A 214 -0.67 21.99 -3.03
N GLN A 215 -1.97 21.94 -3.35
CA GLN A 215 -3.06 22.51 -2.56
C GLN A 215 -3.73 21.49 -1.63
N HIS A 216 -3.17 20.28 -1.50
CA HIS A 216 -3.77 19.24 -0.67
C HIS A 216 -3.59 19.55 0.81
N ALA A 217 -4.61 19.23 1.64
CA ALA A 217 -4.56 19.47 3.08
C ALA A 217 -3.51 18.62 3.82
N ASN A 218 -3.21 17.41 3.30
CA ASN A 218 -2.22 16.52 3.87
C ASN A 218 -0.81 16.88 3.39
N GLY A 219 0.07 17.28 4.31
CA GLY A 219 1.45 17.68 4.03
C GLY A 219 2.30 16.58 3.35
N ALA A 220 2.02 15.29 3.62
CA ALA A 220 2.73 14.19 2.96
C ALA A 220 2.40 14.09 1.47
N VAL A 221 1.16 14.41 1.07
CA VAL A 221 0.75 14.50 -0.34
C VAL A 221 1.47 15.67 -1.00
N VAL A 222 1.51 16.84 -0.36
CA VAL A 222 2.20 18.03 -0.86
C VAL A 222 3.69 17.75 -1.06
N LEU A 223 4.37 17.18 -0.06
CA LEU A 223 5.80 16.83 -0.14
C LEU A 223 6.08 15.78 -1.21
N GLY A 224 5.19 14.78 -1.34
CA GLY A 224 5.28 13.79 -2.42
C GLY A 224 5.17 14.44 -3.80
N ALA A 225 4.22 15.36 -3.97
CA ALA A 225 4.05 16.11 -5.21
C ALA A 225 5.27 16.98 -5.55
N VAL A 226 5.81 17.70 -4.56
CA VAL A 226 7.04 18.47 -4.72
C VAL A 226 8.18 17.57 -5.16
N LYS A 227 8.37 16.42 -4.53
CA LYS A 227 9.42 15.47 -4.90
C LYS A 227 9.30 14.99 -6.35
N VAL A 228 8.08 14.66 -6.81
CA VAL A 228 7.84 14.27 -8.21
C VAL A 228 8.22 15.39 -9.16
N VAL A 229 7.76 16.62 -8.88
CA VAL A 229 8.06 17.76 -9.74
C VAL A 229 9.55 18.07 -9.77
N LEU A 230 10.26 18.00 -8.64
CA LEU A 230 11.72 18.19 -8.61
C LEU A 230 12.49 17.17 -9.48
N VAL A 231 12.02 15.92 -9.51
CA VAL A 231 12.64 14.86 -10.32
C VAL A 231 12.43 15.08 -11.82
N HIS A 232 11.24 15.58 -12.20
CA HIS A 232 10.85 15.66 -13.62
C HIS A 232 11.07 17.05 -14.25
N MET A 233 11.10 18.13 -13.46
CA MET A 233 11.14 19.50 -13.99
C MET A 233 12.39 19.81 -14.82
N GLU A 234 13.55 19.23 -14.46
CA GLU A 234 14.79 19.42 -15.20
C GLU A 234 14.73 18.78 -16.61
N SER A 235 13.96 17.70 -16.74
CA SER A 235 13.78 16.98 -17.99
C SER A 235 12.77 17.62 -18.94
N THR A 236 12.11 18.72 -18.56
CA THR A 236 11.11 19.39 -19.42
C THR A 236 11.72 20.27 -20.52
N GLY A 237 13.00 20.61 -20.43
CA GLY A 237 13.71 21.45 -21.42
C GLY A 237 13.19 22.89 -21.56
N LYS A 238 12.21 23.33 -20.73
CA LYS A 238 11.53 24.64 -20.81
C LYS A 238 11.80 25.49 -19.57
N PRO A 239 12.77 26.45 -19.60
CA PRO A 239 13.10 27.27 -18.43
C PRO A 239 11.92 28.07 -17.87
N GLU A 240 11.04 28.58 -18.75
CA GLU A 240 9.85 29.33 -18.32
C GLU A 240 8.86 28.46 -17.55
N PHE A 241 8.67 27.23 -17.98
CA PHE A 241 7.82 26.25 -17.28
C PHE A 241 8.41 25.86 -15.93
N VAL A 242 9.72 25.64 -15.85
CA VAL A 242 10.43 25.39 -14.59
C VAL A 242 10.23 26.53 -13.60
N GLN A 243 10.39 27.80 -14.05
CA GLN A 243 10.13 28.97 -13.20
C GLN A 243 8.68 29.02 -12.70
N GLN A 244 7.72 28.66 -13.55
CA GLN A 244 6.31 28.58 -13.14
C GLN A 244 6.08 27.51 -12.07
N LEU A 245 6.71 26.32 -12.22
CA LEU A 245 6.63 25.25 -11.24
C LEU A 245 7.21 25.69 -9.89
N VAL A 246 8.40 26.30 -9.90
CA VAL A 246 9.05 26.80 -8.68
C VAL A 246 8.18 27.84 -7.98
N ARG A 247 7.59 28.79 -8.70
CA ARG A 247 6.66 29.79 -8.13
C ARG A 247 5.43 29.15 -7.48
N LYS A 248 4.93 28.02 -8.04
CA LYS A 248 3.77 27.32 -7.49
C LYS A 248 4.13 26.40 -6.31
N MET A 249 5.36 25.89 -6.23
CA MET A 249 5.83 25.10 -5.09
C MET A 249 6.17 25.93 -3.86
N ALA A 250 6.60 27.17 -4.04
CA ALA A 250 7.09 28.02 -2.95
C ALA A 250 6.06 28.26 -1.82
N PRO A 251 4.80 28.69 -2.09
CA PRO A 251 3.83 28.95 -1.03
C PRO A 251 3.52 27.72 -0.16
N PRO A 252 3.19 26.53 -0.71
CA PRO A 252 2.93 25.35 0.11
C PRO A 252 4.15 24.90 0.92
N LEU A 253 5.37 25.01 0.38
CA LEU A 253 6.58 24.69 1.13
C LEU A 253 6.79 25.63 2.32
N VAL A 254 6.58 26.93 2.14
CA VAL A 254 6.65 27.92 3.24
C VAL A 254 5.63 27.60 4.32
N THR A 255 4.41 27.21 3.95
CA THR A 255 3.38 26.78 4.91
C THR A 255 3.84 25.54 5.69
N LEU A 256 4.46 24.55 5.04
CA LEU A 256 4.93 23.33 5.69
C LEU A 256 6.13 23.56 6.63
N VAL A 257 6.90 24.65 6.46
CA VAL A 257 7.97 25.03 7.40
C VAL A 257 7.43 25.40 8.79
N THR A 258 6.15 25.73 8.91
CA THR A 258 5.50 26.00 10.20
C THR A 258 4.79 24.80 10.81
N SER A 259 4.91 23.62 10.18
CA SER A 259 4.29 22.37 10.62
C SER A 259 5.13 21.62 11.67
N GLU A 260 4.80 20.36 11.92
CA GLU A 260 5.55 19.44 12.80
C GLU A 260 7.03 19.35 12.41
N PRO A 261 7.96 19.13 13.37
CA PRO A 261 9.41 19.15 13.12
C PRO A 261 9.90 18.26 11.98
N GLU A 262 9.31 17.09 11.83
CA GLU A 262 9.65 16.12 10.76
C GLU A 262 9.26 16.69 9.38
N VAL A 263 8.07 17.26 9.27
CA VAL A 263 7.55 17.89 8.04
C VAL A 263 8.35 19.14 7.71
N GLN A 264 8.64 19.96 8.72
CA GLN A 264 9.48 21.16 8.62
C GLN A 264 10.85 20.82 8.05
N TRP A 265 11.51 19.78 8.57
CA TRP A 265 12.83 19.37 8.10
C TRP A 265 12.82 18.98 6.62
N VAL A 266 11.82 18.18 6.19
CA VAL A 266 11.68 17.77 4.79
C VAL A 266 11.36 18.97 3.89
N ALA A 267 10.51 19.89 4.34
CA ALA A 267 10.19 21.12 3.61
C ALA A 267 11.44 21.98 3.39
N LEU A 268 12.23 22.22 4.44
CA LEU A 268 13.49 22.97 4.36
C LEU A 268 14.50 22.32 3.42
N ARG A 269 14.61 20.99 3.47
CA ARG A 269 15.47 20.22 2.54
C ARG A 269 15.05 20.41 1.09
N ASN A 270 13.76 20.36 0.80
CA ASN A 270 13.25 20.58 -0.57
C ASN A 270 13.46 22.02 -1.05
N ILE A 271 13.29 23.01 -0.16
CA ILE A 271 13.60 24.41 -0.48
C ILE A 271 15.07 24.56 -0.88
N ASN A 272 15.98 23.92 -0.14
CA ASN A 272 17.42 23.98 -0.45
C ASN A 272 17.80 23.30 -1.79
N LEU A 273 16.96 22.38 -2.29
CA LEU A 273 17.16 21.75 -3.60
C LEU A 273 16.65 22.63 -4.76
N ILE A 274 15.77 23.60 -4.47
CA ILE A 274 15.19 24.52 -5.45
C ILE A 274 16.07 25.77 -5.66
N LEU A 275 16.81 26.17 -4.62
CA LEU A 275 17.72 27.31 -4.62
C LEU A 275 19.04 27.00 -5.31
#